data_f4fd3ae81c229bc8ef8b6aa253a96a5b
#
_entry.id   f4fd3ae81c229bc8ef8b6aa253a96a5b
#
_cell.length_a   1.000
_cell.length_b   1.000
_cell.length_c   1.000
_cell.angle_alpha   90.00
_cell.angle_beta   90.00
_cell.angle_gamma   90.00
#
_symmetry.space_group_name_H-M   'P 1'
#
loop_
_entity.id
_entity.type
_entity.pdbx_description
1 polymer ?
#
loop_
_entity_poly.entity_id
_entity_poly.type
_entity_poly.pdbx_seq_one_letter_code
_entity_poly.pdbx_strand_id
1 'polypeptide(L)'
;MTSLSLKEIRTKVEALEKEIRLQRSIFEIIPEPFFILDRNGDFLKVNPKGIDLLGYPPEELQQRVFMDVVALEDLHRIREGFEEIGQGQEVRFQTKIISWLGERIPVELFGVSREFVIFIMLRDLRERIEIEEEFERMGKESTEKIRERDLYARELQVTRDLYKEKLKEIEMMGQEALRLSYTDDLTGIYNHRFFIEQLTLEVERQRRYDTPLSLLMIDIDYFKNYNDTNGHLAGDQALKAISKLIQQGVRQTDIVARYGGEEFSAILINAGREKALEIAERVRRNVADTRFPNEKAQPNKDVTVSVGVATLSSSMSTLTDLIREADHALYRAKKRGRNCIEG
;
A
#
# COMPACT_ATOMS: atom_id res chain seq x y z
N MET A 1 -0.62 -26.90 -13.46
CA MET A 1 0.29 -26.44 -12.38
C MET A 1 1.68 -26.32 -12.98
N THR A 2 2.08 -25.12 -13.38
CA THR A 2 3.39 -24.84 -13.99
C THR A 2 4.41 -24.69 -12.87
N SER A 3 5.33 -25.64 -12.75
CA SER A 3 6.45 -25.53 -11.81
C SER A 3 7.37 -24.41 -12.25
N LEU A 4 7.53 -23.41 -11.40
CA LEU A 4 8.54 -22.37 -11.55
C LEU A 4 9.93 -23.02 -11.64
N SER A 5 10.77 -22.56 -12.54
CA SER A 5 12.15 -23.05 -12.62
C SER A 5 12.93 -22.67 -11.35
N LEU A 6 13.87 -23.48 -10.95
CA LEU A 6 14.75 -23.21 -9.79
C LEU A 6 15.41 -21.81 -9.85
N LYS A 7 15.69 -21.31 -11.05
CA LYS A 7 16.28 -20.00 -11.28
C LYS A 7 15.30 -18.85 -10.99
N GLU A 8 14.04 -19.00 -11.36
CA GLU A 8 12.97 -18.01 -11.07
C GLU A 8 12.63 -17.96 -9.59
N ILE A 9 12.64 -19.12 -8.92
CA ILE A 9 12.46 -19.20 -7.46
C ILE A 9 13.60 -18.46 -6.76
N ARG A 10 14.84 -18.68 -7.17
CA ARG A 10 16.02 -18.04 -6.58
C ARG A 10 15.99 -16.52 -6.75
N THR A 11 15.66 -16.03 -7.94
CA THR A 11 15.54 -14.58 -8.19
C THR A 11 14.42 -13.93 -7.37
N LYS A 12 13.28 -14.62 -7.20
CA LYS A 12 12.18 -14.17 -6.32
C LYS A 12 12.60 -14.16 -4.85
N VAL A 13 13.32 -15.16 -4.41
CA VAL A 13 13.83 -15.23 -3.03
C VAL A 13 14.81 -14.09 -2.76
N GLU A 14 15.78 -13.86 -3.65
CA GLU A 14 16.75 -12.75 -3.54
C GLU A 14 16.07 -11.37 -3.53
N ALA A 15 15.04 -11.17 -4.35
CA ALA A 15 14.25 -9.93 -4.36
C ALA A 15 13.47 -9.74 -3.05
N LEU A 16 12.81 -10.78 -2.55
CA LEU A 16 12.11 -10.77 -1.27
C LEU A 16 13.06 -10.51 -0.09
N GLU A 17 14.22 -11.15 -0.07
CA GLU A 17 15.23 -10.94 0.96
C GLU A 17 15.77 -9.50 0.96
N LYS A 18 15.90 -8.89 -0.22
CA LYS A 18 16.31 -7.48 -0.35
C LYS A 18 15.22 -6.55 0.16
N GLU A 19 13.97 -6.83 -0.15
CA GLU A 19 12.80 -6.06 0.34
C GLU A 19 12.66 -6.17 1.86
N ILE A 20 12.78 -7.38 2.41
CA ILE A 20 12.75 -7.63 3.86
C ILE A 20 13.91 -6.89 4.55
N ARG A 21 15.11 -6.93 3.99
CA ARG A 21 16.27 -6.20 4.54
C ARG A 21 16.04 -4.69 4.53
N LEU A 22 15.48 -4.15 3.45
CA LEU A 22 15.15 -2.73 3.34
C LEU A 22 14.09 -2.32 4.36
N GLN A 23 12.99 -3.09 4.48
CA GLN A 23 11.95 -2.85 5.47
C GLN A 23 12.49 -2.93 6.90
N ARG A 24 13.35 -3.90 7.18
CA ARG A 24 14.02 -4.03 8.48
C ARG A 24 14.92 -2.83 8.77
N SER A 25 15.73 -2.41 7.81
CA SER A 25 16.60 -1.25 7.95
C SER A 25 15.78 0.02 8.22
N ILE A 26 14.66 0.23 7.50
CA ILE A 26 13.77 1.38 7.72
C ILE A 26 13.22 1.36 9.15
N PHE A 27 12.71 0.21 9.60
CA PHE A 27 12.18 0.07 10.96
C PHE A 27 13.23 0.34 12.04
N GLU A 28 14.46 -0.09 11.80
CA GLU A 28 15.59 0.09 12.72
C GLU A 28 16.10 1.54 12.79
N ILE A 29 15.94 2.35 11.70
CA ILE A 29 16.40 3.75 11.64
C ILE A 29 15.32 4.75 12.13
N ILE A 30 14.08 4.34 12.40
CA ILE A 30 13.06 5.25 12.94
C ILE A 30 13.56 5.83 14.25
N PRO A 31 13.69 7.18 14.37
CA PRO A 31 14.32 7.80 15.52
C PRO A 31 13.45 7.82 16.77
N GLU A 32 12.16 7.56 16.64
CA GLU A 32 11.20 7.50 17.75
C GLU A 32 10.92 6.05 18.16
N PRO A 33 10.62 5.76 19.43
CA PRO A 33 10.12 4.46 19.88
C PRO A 33 8.91 4.02 19.06
N PHE A 34 9.02 2.89 18.39
CA PHE A 34 8.02 2.41 17.45
C PHE A 34 7.67 0.94 17.69
N PHE A 35 6.37 0.66 17.76
CA PHE A 35 5.80 -0.63 18.10
C PHE A 35 4.81 -1.06 17.04
N ILE A 36 4.87 -2.32 16.71
CA ILE A 36 3.84 -2.99 15.90
C ILE A 36 3.18 -4.02 16.81
N LEU A 37 1.90 -3.85 17.00
CA LEU A 37 1.08 -4.70 17.88
C LEU A 37 0.02 -5.43 17.05
N ASP A 38 -0.45 -6.53 17.57
CA ASP A 38 -1.67 -7.14 17.07
C ASP A 38 -2.92 -6.40 17.60
N ARG A 39 -4.11 -6.90 17.26
CA ARG A 39 -5.39 -6.32 17.72
C ARG A 39 -5.62 -6.46 19.22
N ASN A 40 -4.95 -7.38 19.87
CA ASN A 40 -5.05 -7.59 21.33
C ASN A 40 -4.08 -6.69 22.09
N GLY A 41 -3.16 -6.02 21.38
CA GLY A 41 -2.10 -5.22 21.97
C GLY A 41 -0.82 -6.00 22.26
N ASP A 42 -0.69 -7.23 21.76
CA ASP A 42 0.52 -8.04 21.88
C ASP A 42 1.63 -7.45 20.99
N PHE A 43 2.87 -7.43 21.50
CA PHE A 43 4.00 -6.90 20.77
C PHE A 43 4.43 -7.84 19.64
N LEU A 44 4.18 -7.43 18.38
CA LEU A 44 4.68 -8.13 17.18
C LEU A 44 6.10 -7.71 16.84
N LYS A 45 6.40 -6.41 16.92
CA LYS A 45 7.74 -5.86 16.70
C LYS A 45 7.94 -4.59 17.52
N VAL A 46 9.16 -4.42 17.98
CA VAL A 46 9.62 -3.21 18.66
C VAL A 46 10.94 -2.79 18.02
N ASN A 47 11.06 -1.51 17.64
CA ASN A 47 12.33 -1.02 17.11
C ASN A 47 13.36 -0.78 18.23
N PRO A 48 14.65 -0.58 17.92
CA PRO A 48 15.67 -0.37 18.94
C PRO A 48 15.34 0.75 19.93
N LYS A 49 14.77 1.86 19.45
CA LYS A 49 14.36 2.99 20.30
C LYS A 49 13.23 2.65 21.26
N GLY A 50 12.31 1.77 20.86
CA GLY A 50 11.25 1.25 21.73
C GLY A 50 11.82 0.36 22.83
N ILE A 51 12.79 -0.48 22.51
CA ILE A 51 13.50 -1.31 23.49
C ILE A 51 14.28 -0.41 24.47
N ASP A 52 15.00 0.59 23.98
CA ASP A 52 15.76 1.53 24.80
C ASP A 52 14.84 2.29 25.78
N LEU A 53 13.67 2.77 25.31
CA LEU A 53 12.74 3.52 26.14
C LEU A 53 12.12 2.67 27.24
N LEU A 54 11.67 1.46 26.91
CA LEU A 54 11.02 0.57 27.85
C LEU A 54 11.99 -0.16 28.78
N GLY A 55 13.21 -0.41 28.32
CA GLY A 55 14.26 -1.13 29.05
C GLY A 55 13.95 -2.61 29.30
N TYR A 56 12.89 -3.16 28.70
CA TYR A 56 12.56 -4.57 28.81
C TYR A 56 13.50 -5.42 27.97
N PRO A 57 13.98 -6.58 28.49
CA PRO A 57 14.59 -7.59 27.64
C PRO A 57 13.61 -7.99 26.51
N PRO A 58 14.09 -8.16 25.29
CA PRO A 58 13.19 -8.49 24.15
C PRO A 58 12.31 -9.73 24.39
N GLU A 59 12.83 -10.73 25.10
CA GLU A 59 12.13 -11.97 25.42
C GLU A 59 10.96 -11.75 26.41
N GLU A 60 11.14 -10.82 27.34
CA GLU A 60 10.10 -10.44 28.32
C GLU A 60 8.99 -9.60 27.66
N LEU A 61 9.38 -8.72 26.73
CA LEU A 61 8.43 -7.86 26.03
C LEU A 61 7.46 -8.65 25.15
N GLN A 62 7.92 -9.75 24.55
CA GLN A 62 7.10 -10.64 23.75
C GLN A 62 6.02 -11.40 24.54
N GLN A 63 6.14 -11.45 25.87
CA GLN A 63 5.17 -12.11 26.75
C GLN A 63 4.17 -11.12 27.37
N ARG A 64 4.21 -9.85 26.97
CA ARG A 64 3.40 -8.77 27.52
C ARG A 64 2.49 -8.16 26.46
N VAL A 65 1.41 -7.55 26.92
CA VAL A 65 0.59 -6.67 26.09
C VAL A 65 0.98 -5.21 26.31
N PHE A 66 0.68 -4.35 25.37
CA PHE A 66 0.98 -2.92 25.48
C PHE A 66 0.42 -2.28 26.75
N MET A 67 -0.75 -2.77 27.21
CA MET A 67 -1.37 -2.32 28.46
C MET A 67 -0.50 -2.57 29.69
N ASP A 68 0.36 -3.59 29.67
CA ASP A 68 1.21 -3.94 30.81
C ASP A 68 2.35 -2.92 31.02
N VAL A 69 2.66 -2.13 30.00
CA VAL A 69 3.70 -1.10 30.08
C VAL A 69 3.14 0.31 30.25
N VAL A 70 1.84 0.43 30.56
CA VAL A 70 1.14 1.70 30.78
C VAL A 70 0.89 1.92 32.27
N ALA A 71 0.97 3.18 32.71
CA ALA A 71 0.62 3.52 34.10
C ALA A 71 -0.84 3.24 34.40
N LEU A 72 -1.10 2.69 35.60
CA LEU A 72 -2.45 2.26 36.03
C LEU A 72 -3.51 3.37 35.91
N GLU A 73 -3.11 4.61 36.22
CA GLU A 73 -4.00 5.77 36.14
C GLU A 73 -4.44 6.09 34.70
N ASP A 74 -3.67 5.69 33.68
CA ASP A 74 -3.91 6.00 32.27
C ASP A 74 -4.58 4.84 31.51
N LEU A 75 -4.75 3.65 32.11
CA LEU A 75 -5.27 2.46 31.45
C LEU A 75 -6.64 2.66 30.80
N HIS A 76 -7.54 3.42 31.44
CA HIS A 76 -8.85 3.70 30.87
C HIS A 76 -8.72 4.45 29.55
N ARG A 77 -7.89 5.49 29.54
CA ARG A 77 -7.64 6.32 28.37
C ARG A 77 -6.97 5.55 27.22
N ILE A 78 -6.07 4.63 27.58
CA ILE A 78 -5.42 3.75 26.59
C ILE A 78 -6.44 2.78 25.98
N ARG A 79 -7.34 2.19 26.79
CA ARG A 79 -8.39 1.30 26.28
C ARG A 79 -9.31 2.01 25.30
N GLU A 80 -9.77 3.21 25.64
CA GLU A 80 -10.57 4.05 24.74
C GLU A 80 -9.80 4.32 23.41
N GLY A 81 -8.51 4.68 23.50
CA GLY A 81 -7.69 4.90 22.33
C GLY A 81 -7.54 3.65 21.45
N PHE A 82 -7.39 2.47 22.05
CA PHE A 82 -7.34 1.22 21.29
C PHE A 82 -8.66 0.88 20.59
N GLU A 83 -9.80 1.20 21.22
CA GLU A 83 -11.12 1.07 20.59
C GLU A 83 -11.26 2.01 19.38
N GLU A 84 -10.82 3.27 19.52
CA GLU A 84 -10.80 4.25 18.44
C GLU A 84 -9.87 3.81 17.28
N ILE A 85 -8.68 3.31 17.59
CA ILE A 85 -7.74 2.73 16.61
C ILE A 85 -8.41 1.55 15.89
N GLY A 86 -9.13 0.70 16.61
CA GLY A 86 -9.86 -0.44 16.05
C GLY A 86 -10.96 -0.03 15.07
N GLN A 87 -11.51 1.18 15.20
CA GLN A 87 -12.47 1.80 14.28
C GLN A 87 -11.81 2.52 13.08
N GLY A 88 -10.48 2.46 12.99
CA GLY A 88 -9.70 3.07 11.90
C GLY A 88 -9.35 4.54 12.15
N GLN A 89 -9.50 5.03 13.37
CA GLN A 89 -9.11 6.39 13.76
C GLN A 89 -7.64 6.44 14.16
N GLU A 90 -7.04 7.63 13.98
CA GLU A 90 -5.72 7.93 14.52
C GLU A 90 -5.89 8.55 15.91
N VAL A 91 -5.12 8.10 16.89
CA VAL A 91 -5.15 8.66 18.24
C VAL A 91 -3.83 9.34 18.56
N ARG A 92 -3.93 10.45 19.31
CA ARG A 92 -2.78 11.17 19.84
C ARG A 92 -3.11 11.76 21.19
N PHE A 93 -2.40 11.33 22.21
CA PHE A 93 -2.56 11.86 23.56
C PHE A 93 -1.31 11.60 24.41
N GLN A 94 -1.20 12.35 25.52
CA GLN A 94 -0.12 12.14 26.49
C GLN A 94 -0.52 11.09 27.50
N THR A 95 0.43 10.25 27.89
CA THR A 95 0.27 9.18 28.88
C THR A 95 1.60 8.94 29.58
N LYS A 96 1.60 8.05 30.57
CA LYS A 96 2.82 7.58 31.22
C LYS A 96 3.02 6.11 30.96
N ILE A 97 4.22 5.74 30.52
CA ILE A 97 4.64 4.35 30.42
C ILE A 97 5.51 3.97 31.64
N ILE A 98 5.54 2.68 31.93
CA ILE A 98 6.34 2.08 32.99
C ILE A 98 7.51 1.34 32.35
N SER A 99 8.74 1.76 32.67
CA SER A 99 9.94 1.03 32.24
C SER A 99 10.11 -0.27 33.03
N TRP A 100 11.02 -1.14 32.58
CA TRP A 100 11.41 -2.36 33.29
C TRP A 100 11.85 -2.11 34.74
N LEU A 101 12.47 -0.96 35.01
CA LEU A 101 12.91 -0.54 36.34
C LEU A 101 11.80 0.11 37.17
N GLY A 102 10.57 0.17 36.66
CA GLY A 102 9.42 0.79 37.32
C GLY A 102 9.39 2.32 37.23
N GLU A 103 10.23 2.91 36.39
CA GLU A 103 10.21 4.36 36.16
C GLU A 103 8.97 4.77 35.37
N ARG A 104 8.29 5.85 35.78
CA ARG A 104 7.16 6.43 35.06
C ARG A 104 7.65 7.45 34.04
N ILE A 105 7.61 7.08 32.78
CA ILE A 105 8.08 7.91 31.68
C ILE A 105 6.87 8.57 31.02
N PRO A 106 6.74 9.90 31.10
CA PRO A 106 5.72 10.62 30.38
C PRO A 106 6.02 10.59 28.88
N VAL A 107 5.02 10.24 28.08
CA VAL A 107 5.12 10.14 26.63
C VAL A 107 3.91 10.75 25.93
N GLU A 108 4.11 11.18 24.70
CA GLU A 108 3.02 11.43 23.77
C GLU A 108 2.88 10.18 22.90
N LEU A 109 1.69 9.59 22.92
CA LEU A 109 1.34 8.42 22.13
C LEU A 109 0.67 8.86 20.83
N PHE A 110 1.13 8.34 19.71
CA PHE A 110 0.48 8.36 18.43
C PHE A 110 0.19 6.92 17.98
N GLY A 111 -1.08 6.61 17.70
CA GLY A 111 -1.50 5.26 17.36
C GLY A 111 -2.35 5.20 16.11
N VAL A 112 -2.15 4.19 15.27
CA VAL A 112 -2.93 3.96 14.06
C VAL A 112 -3.05 2.48 13.76
N SER A 113 -4.17 2.04 13.17
CA SER A 113 -4.29 0.68 12.64
C SER A 113 -4.31 0.66 11.13
N ARG A 114 -3.73 -0.40 10.58
CA ARG A 114 -3.84 -0.76 9.16
C ARG A 114 -4.04 -2.26 9.06
N GLU A 115 -5.11 -2.68 8.39
CA GLU A 115 -5.49 -4.07 8.23
C GLU A 115 -5.69 -4.80 9.58
N PHE A 116 -4.69 -5.52 10.06
CA PHE A 116 -4.76 -6.35 11.26
C PHE A 116 -3.74 -5.97 12.33
N VAL A 117 -2.98 -4.89 12.12
CA VAL A 117 -1.92 -4.45 13.02
C VAL A 117 -2.15 -3.02 13.50
N ILE A 118 -1.70 -2.78 14.72
CA ILE A 118 -1.67 -1.47 15.34
C ILE A 118 -0.22 -1.00 15.36
N PHE A 119 -0.01 0.22 14.90
CA PHE A 119 1.27 0.90 14.94
C PHE A 119 1.22 1.95 16.03
N ILE A 120 2.13 1.87 16.97
CA ILE A 120 2.26 2.84 18.05
C ILE A 120 3.62 3.52 17.94
N MET A 121 3.63 4.84 17.97
CA MET A 121 4.82 5.67 18.11
C MET A 121 4.72 6.42 19.43
N LEU A 122 5.77 6.39 20.24
CA LEU A 122 5.88 7.14 21.47
C LEU A 122 6.90 8.26 21.33
N ARG A 123 6.56 9.42 21.86
CA ARG A 123 7.50 10.53 22.02
C ARG A 123 7.78 10.70 23.50
N ASP A 124 9.02 10.52 23.91
CA ASP A 124 9.47 10.79 25.29
C ASP A 124 9.34 12.28 25.60
N LEU A 125 8.67 12.59 26.72
CA LEU A 125 8.40 13.96 27.18
C LEU A 125 9.28 14.37 28.36
N ARG A 126 10.20 13.51 28.85
CA ARG A 126 11.02 13.82 30.06
C ARG A 126 11.84 15.08 29.89
N GLU A 127 12.55 15.17 28.79
CA GLU A 127 13.35 16.37 28.48
C GLU A 127 12.49 17.63 28.40
N ARG A 128 11.30 17.50 27.84
CA ARG A 128 10.35 18.59 27.72
C ARG A 128 9.83 19.05 29.09
N ILE A 129 9.50 18.10 29.98
CA ILE A 129 8.99 18.40 31.32
C ILE A 129 10.11 19.06 32.17
N GLU A 130 11.34 18.55 32.08
CA GLU A 130 12.49 19.14 32.76
C GLU A 130 12.74 20.60 32.34
N ILE A 131 12.64 20.88 31.02
CA ILE A 131 12.77 22.24 30.49
C ILE A 131 11.63 23.14 30.99
N GLU A 132 10.39 22.65 31.02
CA GLU A 132 9.24 23.41 31.52
C GLU A 132 9.34 23.71 33.03
N GLU A 133 9.75 22.74 33.85
CA GLU A 133 9.93 22.92 35.31
C GLU A 133 11.09 23.87 35.65
N GLU A 134 12.20 23.77 34.93
CA GLU A 134 13.34 24.68 35.09
C GLU A 134 12.98 26.12 34.71
N PHE A 135 12.14 26.25 33.67
CA PHE A 135 11.63 27.55 33.20
C PHE A 135 10.67 28.21 34.20
N GLU A 136 9.78 27.43 34.84
CA GLU A 136 8.90 27.92 35.90
C GLU A 136 9.71 28.38 37.12
N ARG A 137 10.82 27.69 37.44
CA ARG A 137 11.72 28.05 38.54
C ARG A 137 12.45 29.34 38.27
N MET A 138 12.94 29.53 37.05
CA MET A 138 13.59 30.76 36.61
C MET A 138 12.59 31.92 36.39
N GLY A 139 11.31 31.58 36.04
CA GLY A 139 10.22 32.54 35.82
C GLY A 139 9.86 33.39 37.02
N LYS A 140 10.35 33.06 38.21
CA LYS A 140 10.05 33.81 39.45
C LYS A 140 11.05 34.92 39.77
N GLU A 141 12.13 35.07 39.05
CA GLU A 141 13.21 35.92 39.47
C GLU A 141 13.59 37.15 38.62
N SER A 142 12.99 37.74 37.75
CA SER A 142 13.30 39.10 37.28
C SER A 142 12.98 39.49 35.81
N THR A 143 13.07 40.81 35.51
CA THR A 143 12.74 41.48 34.26
C THR A 143 13.57 41.08 33.02
N GLU A 144 14.64 40.37 33.22
CA GLU A 144 15.44 39.74 32.15
C GLU A 144 14.69 38.62 31.43
N LYS A 145 13.70 38.07 32.09
CA LYS A 145 12.84 36.93 31.70
C LYS A 145 11.86 37.23 30.57
N ILE A 146 11.49 38.46 30.38
CA ILE A 146 10.60 38.83 29.24
C ILE A 146 11.38 38.67 27.93
N ARG A 147 12.67 39.00 27.95
CA ARG A 147 13.53 38.83 26.79
C ARG A 147 13.79 37.35 26.47
N GLU A 148 13.97 36.54 27.52
CA GLU A 148 14.15 35.08 27.36
C GLU A 148 12.88 34.37 26.92
N ARG A 149 11.71 34.82 27.43
CA ARG A 149 10.41 34.32 27.00
C ARG A 149 10.14 34.59 25.51
N ASP A 150 10.55 35.75 25.02
CA ASP A 150 10.39 36.11 23.60
C ASP A 150 11.36 35.36 22.71
N LEU A 151 12.54 35.03 23.23
CA LEU A 151 13.50 34.15 22.54
C LEU A 151 12.95 32.70 22.43
N TYR A 152 12.42 32.18 23.54
CA TYR A 152 11.83 30.84 23.61
C TYR A 152 10.57 30.71 22.70
N ALA A 153 9.76 31.74 22.64
CA ALA A 153 8.59 31.77 21.75
C ALA A 153 9.01 31.70 20.26
N ARG A 154 10.14 32.35 19.90
CA ARG A 154 10.71 32.26 18.53
C ARG A 154 11.27 30.84 18.23
N GLU A 155 11.96 30.25 19.19
CA GLU A 155 12.47 28.87 19.02
C GLU A 155 11.33 27.85 18.90
N LEU A 156 10.23 28.02 19.67
CA LEU A 156 9.05 27.18 19.55
C LEU A 156 8.36 27.35 18.18
N GLN A 157 8.35 28.57 17.65
CA GLN A 157 7.77 28.84 16.35
C GLN A 157 8.60 28.23 15.21
N VAL A 158 9.94 28.36 15.30
CA VAL A 158 10.85 27.73 14.35
C VAL A 158 10.75 26.19 14.43
N THR A 159 10.70 25.66 15.63
CA THR A 159 10.54 24.21 15.85
C THR A 159 9.19 23.72 15.29
N ARG A 160 8.10 24.46 15.52
CA ARG A 160 6.77 24.15 15.00
C ARG A 160 6.72 24.18 13.47
N ASP A 161 7.39 25.17 12.88
CA ASP A 161 7.45 25.29 11.42
C ASP A 161 8.31 24.17 10.81
N LEU A 162 9.39 23.79 11.49
CA LEU A 162 10.20 22.61 11.13
C LEU A 162 9.41 21.29 11.25
N TYR A 163 8.60 21.15 12.30
CA TYR A 163 7.72 19.97 12.45
C TYR A 163 6.63 19.94 11.38
N LYS A 164 6.07 21.09 10.99
CA LYS A 164 5.13 21.15 9.87
C LYS A 164 5.78 20.77 8.54
N GLU A 165 7.00 21.19 8.34
CA GLU A 165 7.78 20.83 7.16
C GLU A 165 8.09 19.33 7.12
N LYS A 166 8.52 18.79 8.27
CA LYS A 166 8.76 17.34 8.41
C LYS A 166 7.49 16.50 8.28
N LEU A 167 6.36 16.96 8.82
CA LEU A 167 5.09 16.26 8.61
C LEU A 167 4.70 16.25 7.14
N LYS A 168 4.89 17.34 6.43
CA LYS A 168 4.64 17.42 4.98
C LYS A 168 5.59 16.52 4.18
N GLU A 169 6.83 16.42 4.62
CA GLU A 169 7.82 15.48 4.04
C GLU A 169 7.41 14.02 4.26
N ILE A 170 6.96 13.68 5.48
CA ILE A 170 6.43 12.34 5.80
C ILE A 170 5.15 12.03 5.02
N GLU A 171 4.24 13.00 4.87
CA GLU A 171 3.04 12.83 4.04
C GLU A 171 3.41 12.60 2.56
N MET A 172 4.35 13.38 2.03
CA MET A 172 4.85 13.19 0.67
C MET A 172 5.56 11.84 0.51
N MET A 173 6.39 11.46 1.48
CA MET A 173 7.02 10.14 1.49
C MET A 173 5.99 9.01 1.64
N GLY A 174 4.95 9.20 2.45
CA GLY A 174 3.83 8.27 2.59
C GLY A 174 3.02 8.13 1.30
N GLN A 175 2.72 9.24 0.64
CA GLN A 175 2.04 9.23 -0.67
C GLN A 175 2.90 8.59 -1.75
N GLU A 176 4.20 8.85 -1.76
CA GLU A 176 5.12 8.22 -2.72
C GLU A 176 5.29 6.73 -2.42
N ALA A 177 5.39 6.34 -1.15
CA ALA A 177 5.41 4.94 -0.75
C ALA A 177 4.11 4.21 -1.12
N LEU A 178 2.95 4.87 -0.97
CA LEU A 178 1.67 4.35 -1.44
C LEU A 178 1.63 4.24 -2.96
N ARG A 179 2.11 5.25 -3.68
CA ARG A 179 2.20 5.22 -5.14
C ARG A 179 3.08 4.07 -5.62
N LEU A 180 4.27 3.91 -5.03
CA LEU A 180 5.17 2.79 -5.32
C LEU A 180 4.55 1.43 -4.93
N SER A 181 3.73 1.39 -3.90
CA SER A 181 3.00 0.18 -3.49
C SER A 181 1.83 -0.18 -4.43
N TYR A 182 1.29 0.79 -5.19
CA TYR A 182 0.10 0.60 -6.03
C TYR A 182 0.39 0.56 -7.52
N THR A 183 1.61 0.91 -7.95
CA THR A 183 1.99 0.85 -9.36
C THR A 183 2.87 -0.38 -9.65
N ASP A 184 2.82 -0.85 -10.88
CA ASP A 184 3.76 -1.82 -11.41
C ASP A 184 5.02 -1.10 -11.90
N ASP A 185 6.17 -1.47 -11.37
CA ASP A 185 7.45 -0.79 -11.61
C ASP A 185 7.87 -0.82 -13.09
N LEU A 186 7.45 -1.84 -13.83
CA LEU A 186 7.81 -1.97 -15.23
C LEU A 186 6.95 -1.09 -16.12
N THR A 187 5.64 -1.14 -15.97
CA THR A 187 4.69 -0.54 -16.90
C THR A 187 4.17 0.83 -16.45
N GLY A 188 4.30 1.15 -15.15
CA GLY A 188 3.84 2.41 -14.55
C GLY A 188 2.32 2.52 -14.39
N ILE A 189 1.54 1.50 -14.80
CA ILE A 189 0.10 1.40 -14.49
C ILE A 189 -0.09 0.80 -13.10
N TYR A 190 -1.32 0.68 -12.65
CA TYR A 190 -1.61 0.07 -11.36
C TYR A 190 -1.18 -1.41 -11.31
N ASN A 191 -0.83 -1.88 -10.11
CA ASN A 191 -0.49 -3.28 -9.88
C ASN A 191 -1.72 -4.09 -9.43
N HIS A 192 -1.56 -5.40 -9.29
CA HIS A 192 -2.61 -6.32 -8.86
C HIS A 192 -3.23 -5.96 -7.50
N ARG A 193 -2.42 -5.47 -6.53
CA ARG A 193 -2.95 -5.06 -5.22
C ARG A 193 -3.97 -3.95 -5.36
N PHE A 194 -3.60 -2.89 -6.05
CA PHE A 194 -4.49 -1.75 -6.28
C PHE A 194 -5.75 -2.17 -7.06
N PHE A 195 -5.59 -3.04 -8.06
CA PHE A 195 -6.72 -3.58 -8.80
C PHE A 195 -7.74 -4.25 -7.89
N ILE A 196 -7.30 -5.15 -7.00
CA ILE A 196 -8.21 -5.86 -6.08
C ILE A 196 -8.91 -4.89 -5.12
N GLU A 197 -8.17 -3.93 -4.56
CA GLU A 197 -8.74 -2.90 -3.67
C GLU A 197 -9.81 -2.07 -4.39
N GLN A 198 -9.52 -1.59 -5.59
CA GLN A 198 -10.45 -0.77 -6.36
C GLN A 198 -11.65 -1.57 -6.87
N LEU A 199 -11.44 -2.80 -7.35
CA LEU A 199 -12.54 -3.65 -7.76
C LEU A 199 -13.51 -3.93 -6.61
N THR A 200 -12.99 -4.14 -5.39
CA THR A 200 -13.81 -4.31 -4.20
C THR A 200 -14.69 -3.09 -3.95
N LEU A 201 -14.10 -1.89 -3.99
CA LEU A 201 -14.83 -0.63 -3.79
C LEU A 201 -15.91 -0.39 -4.89
N GLU A 202 -15.58 -0.66 -6.15
CA GLU A 202 -16.52 -0.45 -7.26
C GLU A 202 -17.66 -1.48 -7.26
N VAL A 203 -17.40 -2.74 -6.85
CA VAL A 203 -18.46 -3.75 -6.65
C VAL A 203 -19.42 -3.31 -5.53
N GLU A 204 -18.92 -2.79 -4.42
CA GLU A 204 -19.75 -2.26 -3.33
C GLU A 204 -20.56 -1.03 -3.80
N ARG A 205 -19.91 -0.14 -4.56
CA ARG A 205 -20.57 1.05 -5.14
C ARG A 205 -21.67 0.66 -6.10
N GLN A 206 -21.41 -0.29 -7.00
CA GLN A 206 -22.40 -0.82 -7.93
C GLN A 206 -23.62 -1.36 -7.19
N ARG A 207 -23.42 -2.17 -6.16
CA ARG A 207 -24.52 -2.72 -5.35
C ARG A 207 -25.38 -1.67 -4.67
N ARG A 208 -24.78 -0.52 -4.30
CA ARG A 208 -25.49 0.58 -3.63
C ARG A 208 -26.28 1.46 -4.59
N TYR A 209 -25.75 1.70 -5.79
CA TYR A 209 -26.27 2.69 -6.73
C TYR A 209 -26.85 2.09 -8.01
N ASP A 210 -26.81 0.77 -8.15
CA ASP A 210 -27.28 0.01 -9.33
C ASP A 210 -26.67 0.52 -10.65
N THR A 211 -25.38 0.89 -10.62
CA THR A 211 -24.65 1.37 -11.79
C THR A 211 -23.91 0.19 -12.45
N PRO A 212 -23.90 0.08 -13.79
CA PRO A 212 -23.25 -1.05 -14.44
C PRO A 212 -21.74 -1.04 -14.24
N LEU A 213 -21.16 -2.21 -13.94
CA LEU A 213 -19.74 -2.43 -13.76
C LEU A 213 -19.30 -3.61 -14.61
N SER A 214 -18.24 -3.43 -15.39
CA SER A 214 -17.65 -4.51 -16.17
C SER A 214 -16.15 -4.64 -15.91
N LEU A 215 -15.65 -5.83 -16.13
CA LEU A 215 -14.24 -6.20 -15.99
C LEU A 215 -13.72 -6.75 -17.31
N LEU A 216 -12.54 -6.28 -17.70
CA LEU A 216 -11.75 -6.89 -18.76
C LEU A 216 -10.56 -7.63 -18.13
N MET A 217 -10.34 -8.89 -18.55
CA MET A 217 -9.10 -9.61 -18.38
C MET A 217 -8.42 -9.73 -19.73
N ILE A 218 -7.16 -9.33 -19.82
CA ILE A 218 -6.42 -9.16 -21.09
C ILE A 218 -5.11 -9.91 -20.97
N ASP A 219 -4.76 -10.68 -21.99
CA ASP A 219 -3.49 -11.42 -22.00
C ASP A 219 -2.83 -11.29 -23.37
N ILE A 220 -1.52 -11.11 -23.36
CA ILE A 220 -0.74 -10.99 -24.60
C ILE A 220 -0.54 -12.35 -25.22
N ASP A 221 -1.03 -12.50 -26.43
CA ASP A 221 -0.97 -13.76 -27.18
C ASP A 221 0.49 -14.15 -27.49
N TYR A 222 0.85 -15.37 -27.10
CA TYR A 222 2.19 -15.94 -27.37
C TYR A 222 3.36 -15.12 -26.81
N PHE A 223 3.15 -14.39 -25.68
CA PHE A 223 4.19 -13.50 -25.15
C PHE A 223 5.49 -14.24 -24.78
N LYS A 224 5.39 -15.48 -24.31
CA LYS A 224 6.57 -16.32 -24.09
C LYS A 224 7.37 -16.50 -25.38
N ASN A 225 6.70 -16.77 -26.49
CA ASN A 225 7.37 -16.92 -27.80
C ASN A 225 8.05 -15.61 -28.23
N TYR A 226 7.41 -14.46 -27.92
CA TYR A 226 8.00 -13.15 -28.16
C TYR A 226 9.29 -12.96 -27.35
N ASN A 227 9.28 -13.31 -26.08
CA ASN A 227 10.46 -13.24 -25.22
C ASN A 227 11.56 -14.21 -25.66
N ASP A 228 11.19 -15.45 -25.99
CA ASP A 228 12.15 -16.46 -26.43
C ASP A 228 12.85 -16.05 -27.75
N THR A 229 12.15 -15.30 -28.61
CA THR A 229 12.67 -14.83 -29.89
C THR A 229 13.46 -13.53 -29.78
N ASN A 230 13.01 -12.57 -28.94
CA ASN A 230 13.51 -11.21 -28.92
C ASN A 230 14.28 -10.85 -27.64
N GLY A 231 14.25 -11.75 -26.64
CA GLY A 231 14.83 -11.52 -25.32
C GLY A 231 13.91 -10.73 -24.39
N HIS A 232 14.16 -10.86 -23.09
CA HIS A 232 13.32 -10.25 -22.04
C HIS A 232 13.26 -8.71 -22.10
N LEU A 233 14.34 -8.05 -22.53
CA LEU A 233 14.33 -6.59 -22.65
C LEU A 233 13.34 -6.10 -23.72
N ALA A 234 13.21 -6.83 -24.83
CA ALA A 234 12.20 -6.52 -25.84
C ALA A 234 10.79 -6.81 -25.33
N GLY A 235 10.61 -7.89 -24.57
CA GLY A 235 9.37 -8.18 -23.88
C GLY A 235 8.95 -7.08 -22.90
N ASP A 236 9.87 -6.57 -22.12
CA ASP A 236 9.63 -5.46 -21.20
C ASP A 236 9.18 -4.18 -21.95
N GLN A 237 9.80 -3.89 -23.09
CA GLN A 237 9.39 -2.78 -23.96
C GLN A 237 7.99 -3.00 -24.54
N ALA A 238 7.68 -4.24 -24.94
CA ALA A 238 6.36 -4.61 -25.45
C ALA A 238 5.31 -4.45 -24.35
N LEU A 239 5.57 -4.91 -23.12
CA LEU A 239 4.68 -4.71 -21.97
C LEU A 239 4.39 -3.24 -21.68
N LYS A 240 5.43 -2.38 -21.73
CA LYS A 240 5.29 -0.92 -21.58
C LYS A 240 4.46 -0.30 -22.71
N ALA A 241 4.65 -0.74 -23.92
CA ALA A 241 3.88 -0.23 -25.07
C ALA A 241 2.41 -0.66 -24.98
N ILE A 242 2.17 -1.94 -24.70
CA ILE A 242 0.83 -2.51 -24.61
C ILE A 242 0.05 -1.89 -23.45
N SER A 243 0.68 -1.66 -22.28
CA SER A 243 0.02 -0.98 -21.16
C SER A 243 -0.51 0.41 -21.55
N LYS A 244 0.26 1.18 -22.33
CA LYS A 244 -0.17 2.48 -22.84
C LYS A 244 -1.32 2.37 -23.85
N LEU A 245 -1.28 1.36 -24.73
CA LEU A 245 -2.35 1.12 -25.71
C LEU A 245 -3.66 0.71 -25.02
N ILE A 246 -3.59 -0.08 -23.96
CA ILE A 246 -4.74 -0.41 -23.13
C ILE A 246 -5.31 0.86 -22.47
N GLN A 247 -4.45 1.68 -21.84
CA GLN A 247 -4.88 2.95 -21.24
C GLN A 247 -5.55 3.89 -22.24
N GLN A 248 -5.04 3.99 -23.47
CA GLN A 248 -5.65 4.77 -24.54
C GLN A 248 -6.99 4.19 -25.02
N GLY A 249 -7.17 2.88 -24.87
CA GLY A 249 -8.38 2.18 -25.23
C GLY A 249 -9.53 2.31 -24.21
N VAL A 250 -9.29 2.82 -23.02
CA VAL A 250 -10.28 3.00 -21.95
C VAL A 250 -10.49 4.49 -21.66
N ARG A 251 -11.42 4.83 -20.75
CA ARG A 251 -11.67 6.21 -20.31
C ARG A 251 -10.73 6.55 -19.14
N GLN A 252 -10.54 7.84 -18.89
CA GLN A 252 -9.74 8.31 -17.74
C GLN A 252 -10.31 7.87 -16.37
N THR A 253 -11.61 7.60 -16.30
CA THR A 253 -12.28 7.09 -15.10
C THR A 253 -12.12 5.59 -14.90
N ASP A 254 -11.72 4.86 -15.94
CA ASP A 254 -11.53 3.42 -15.88
C ASP A 254 -10.15 3.10 -15.30
N ILE A 255 -10.04 1.97 -14.63
CA ILE A 255 -8.81 1.60 -13.90
C ILE A 255 -8.12 0.48 -14.67
N VAL A 256 -6.88 0.72 -15.09
CA VAL A 256 -6.04 -0.27 -15.79
C VAL A 256 -4.92 -0.72 -14.86
N ALA A 257 -4.75 -2.03 -14.75
CA ALA A 257 -3.72 -2.63 -13.92
C ALA A 257 -3.00 -3.77 -14.63
N ARG A 258 -1.78 -4.03 -14.23
CA ARG A 258 -1.07 -5.26 -14.56
C ARG A 258 -1.44 -6.32 -13.53
N TYR A 259 -2.15 -7.34 -13.99
CA TYR A 259 -2.66 -8.41 -13.13
C TYR A 259 -1.57 -9.41 -12.75
N GLY A 260 -0.68 -9.73 -13.68
CA GLY A 260 0.47 -10.61 -13.48
C GLY A 260 1.28 -10.71 -14.76
N GLY A 261 2.52 -11.13 -14.75
CA GLY A 261 3.34 -11.43 -15.91
C GLY A 261 3.03 -10.61 -17.18
N GLU A 262 2.29 -11.25 -18.07
CA GLU A 262 1.79 -10.72 -19.35
C GLU A 262 0.28 -10.40 -19.34
N GLU A 263 -0.35 -10.47 -18.15
CA GLU A 263 -1.78 -10.28 -17.97
C GLU A 263 -2.08 -8.87 -17.46
N PHE A 264 -3.10 -8.26 -18.05
CA PHE A 264 -3.63 -6.96 -17.66
C PHE A 264 -5.12 -7.06 -17.33
N SER A 265 -5.60 -6.10 -16.58
CA SER A 265 -7.02 -5.98 -16.24
C SER A 265 -7.49 -4.55 -16.40
N ALA A 266 -8.77 -4.37 -16.70
CA ALA A 266 -9.39 -3.04 -16.70
C ALA A 266 -10.78 -3.08 -16.05
N ILE A 267 -10.99 -2.23 -15.05
CA ILE A 267 -12.29 -2.01 -14.40
C ILE A 267 -13.00 -0.90 -15.16
N LEU A 268 -14.11 -1.21 -15.76
CA LEU A 268 -14.91 -0.27 -16.56
C LEU A 268 -16.08 0.23 -15.73
N ILE A 269 -15.98 1.46 -15.25
CA ILE A 269 -16.95 2.10 -14.37
C ILE A 269 -18.12 2.63 -15.22
N ASN A 270 -19.35 2.41 -14.78
CA ASN A 270 -20.57 2.78 -15.49
C ASN A 270 -20.60 2.25 -16.94
N ALA A 271 -20.16 1.02 -17.13
CA ALA A 271 -20.15 0.34 -18.42
C ALA A 271 -20.89 -1.00 -18.32
N GLY A 272 -22.01 -1.12 -19.00
CA GLY A 272 -22.72 -2.37 -19.20
C GLY A 272 -22.05 -3.23 -20.28
N ARG A 273 -22.55 -4.45 -20.49
CA ARG A 273 -21.98 -5.47 -21.38
C ARG A 273 -21.65 -4.95 -22.79
N GLU A 274 -22.61 -4.30 -23.46
CA GLU A 274 -22.42 -3.80 -24.83
C GLU A 274 -21.23 -2.82 -24.89
N LYS A 275 -21.22 -1.87 -23.94
CA LYS A 275 -20.14 -0.85 -23.86
C LYS A 275 -18.80 -1.45 -23.50
N ALA A 276 -18.79 -2.47 -22.64
CA ALA A 276 -17.57 -3.19 -22.29
C ALA A 276 -16.98 -3.94 -23.49
N LEU A 277 -17.84 -4.58 -24.31
CA LEU A 277 -17.42 -5.25 -25.55
C LEU A 277 -16.85 -4.25 -26.58
N GLU A 278 -17.47 -3.05 -26.74
CA GLU A 278 -16.92 -1.99 -27.60
C GLU A 278 -15.53 -1.54 -27.13
N ILE A 279 -15.36 -1.35 -25.82
CA ILE A 279 -14.08 -0.93 -25.23
C ILE A 279 -13.04 -2.05 -25.40
N ALA A 280 -13.41 -3.29 -25.12
CA ALA A 280 -12.54 -4.45 -25.28
C ALA A 280 -12.04 -4.59 -26.73
N GLU A 281 -12.94 -4.43 -27.71
CA GLU A 281 -12.57 -4.49 -29.13
C GLU A 281 -11.68 -3.32 -29.54
N ARG A 282 -11.90 -2.12 -28.98
CA ARG A 282 -11.00 -0.98 -29.20
C ARG A 282 -9.61 -1.26 -28.64
N VAL A 283 -9.50 -1.80 -27.43
CA VAL A 283 -8.20 -2.19 -26.82
C VAL A 283 -7.51 -3.24 -27.69
N ARG A 284 -8.23 -4.29 -28.08
CA ARG A 284 -7.68 -5.34 -28.94
C ARG A 284 -7.14 -4.78 -30.26
N ARG A 285 -7.91 -3.90 -30.93
CA ARG A 285 -7.47 -3.25 -32.18
C ARG A 285 -6.25 -2.36 -31.98
N ASN A 286 -6.25 -1.53 -30.93
CA ASN A 286 -5.10 -0.66 -30.64
C ASN A 286 -3.79 -1.47 -30.57
N VAL A 287 -3.83 -2.66 -29.98
CA VAL A 287 -2.65 -3.54 -29.92
C VAL A 287 -2.36 -4.18 -31.28
N ALA A 288 -3.38 -4.76 -31.93
CA ALA A 288 -3.21 -5.48 -33.21
C ALA A 288 -2.75 -4.56 -34.35
N ASP A 289 -3.16 -3.28 -34.34
CA ASP A 289 -2.80 -2.29 -35.36
C ASP A 289 -1.42 -1.64 -35.08
N THR A 290 -0.82 -1.91 -33.91
CA THR A 290 0.49 -1.38 -33.52
C THR A 290 1.60 -2.34 -33.92
N ARG A 291 2.67 -1.82 -34.54
CA ARG A 291 3.81 -2.63 -34.95
C ARG A 291 4.81 -2.79 -33.79
N PHE A 292 5.21 -4.02 -33.57
CA PHE A 292 6.23 -4.39 -32.60
C PHE A 292 7.49 -4.95 -33.30
N PRO A 293 8.67 -4.72 -32.72
CA PRO A 293 9.90 -5.28 -33.26
C PRO A 293 9.81 -6.79 -33.46
N ASN A 294 10.20 -7.29 -34.61
CA ASN A 294 10.25 -8.70 -34.99
C ASN A 294 8.92 -9.47 -34.80
N GLU A 295 7.79 -8.80 -34.80
CA GLU A 295 6.45 -9.41 -34.65
C GLU A 295 6.15 -10.52 -35.66
N LYS A 296 6.75 -10.43 -36.86
CA LYS A 296 6.62 -11.43 -37.94
C LYS A 296 7.08 -12.83 -37.53
N ALA A 297 7.91 -12.95 -36.50
CA ALA A 297 8.33 -14.23 -35.93
C ALA A 297 7.27 -14.85 -35.01
N GLN A 298 6.23 -14.10 -34.66
CA GLN A 298 5.13 -14.63 -33.85
C GLN A 298 4.29 -15.64 -34.66
N PRO A 299 3.66 -16.62 -33.98
CA PRO A 299 2.76 -17.58 -34.62
C PRO A 299 1.65 -16.92 -35.45
N ASN A 300 1.12 -15.80 -34.99
CA ASN A 300 0.11 -15.01 -35.70
C ASN A 300 0.70 -13.93 -36.61
N LYS A 301 2.04 -13.83 -36.72
CA LYS A 301 2.80 -12.80 -37.44
C LYS A 301 2.64 -11.38 -36.94
N ASP A 302 1.94 -11.19 -35.84
CA ASP A 302 1.66 -9.93 -35.18
C ASP A 302 1.62 -10.15 -33.65
N VAL A 303 1.89 -9.12 -32.85
CA VAL A 303 1.65 -9.11 -31.42
C VAL A 303 0.20 -8.72 -31.19
N THR A 304 -0.55 -9.59 -30.55
CA THR A 304 -1.99 -9.40 -30.30
C THR A 304 -2.35 -9.68 -28.85
N VAL A 305 -3.57 -9.34 -28.48
CA VAL A 305 -4.15 -9.65 -27.16
C VAL A 305 -5.46 -10.39 -27.30
N SER A 306 -5.70 -11.32 -26.39
CA SER A 306 -7.00 -11.90 -26.15
C SER A 306 -7.66 -11.20 -24.97
N VAL A 307 -8.97 -10.95 -25.04
CA VAL A 307 -9.70 -10.21 -24.02
C VAL A 307 -10.94 -10.99 -23.57
N GLY A 308 -11.05 -11.23 -22.29
CA GLY A 308 -12.26 -11.73 -21.63
C GLY A 308 -13.03 -10.58 -20.99
N VAL A 309 -14.32 -10.53 -21.21
CA VAL A 309 -15.24 -9.50 -20.70
C VAL A 309 -16.25 -10.14 -19.77
N ALA A 310 -16.41 -9.57 -18.58
CA ALA A 310 -17.52 -9.91 -17.69
C ALA A 310 -18.20 -8.65 -17.19
N THR A 311 -19.52 -8.69 -17.06
CA THR A 311 -20.33 -7.62 -16.47
C THR A 311 -20.94 -8.12 -15.18
N LEU A 312 -20.80 -7.35 -14.11
CA LEU A 312 -21.36 -7.70 -12.81
C LEU A 312 -22.88 -7.84 -12.92
N SER A 313 -23.38 -8.98 -12.47
CA SER A 313 -24.81 -9.31 -12.48
C SER A 313 -25.31 -9.62 -11.08
N SER A 314 -26.62 -9.58 -10.87
CA SER A 314 -27.26 -9.91 -9.59
C SER A 314 -27.03 -11.37 -9.14
N SER A 315 -26.63 -12.26 -10.06
CA SER A 315 -26.29 -13.64 -9.75
C SER A 315 -24.88 -13.82 -9.19
N MET A 316 -24.01 -12.81 -9.30
CA MET A 316 -22.64 -12.84 -8.80
C MET A 316 -22.62 -12.34 -7.36
N SER A 317 -22.24 -13.23 -6.43
CA SER A 317 -22.24 -12.94 -5.00
C SER A 317 -20.97 -12.23 -4.52
N THR A 318 -19.85 -12.43 -5.21
CA THR A 318 -18.53 -11.96 -4.81
C THR A 318 -17.79 -11.32 -5.98
N LEU A 319 -16.75 -10.49 -5.66
CA LEU A 319 -15.82 -9.99 -6.68
C LEU A 319 -15.10 -11.15 -7.40
N THR A 320 -14.89 -12.27 -6.68
CA THR A 320 -14.23 -13.46 -7.24
C THR A 320 -15.07 -14.10 -8.35
N ASP A 321 -16.41 -14.00 -8.27
CA ASP A 321 -17.29 -14.50 -9.33
C ASP A 321 -17.12 -13.69 -10.62
N LEU A 322 -16.98 -12.36 -10.50
CA LEU A 322 -16.75 -11.48 -11.64
C LEU A 322 -15.40 -11.75 -12.30
N ILE A 323 -14.34 -11.88 -11.48
CA ILE A 323 -13.00 -12.22 -11.98
C ILE A 323 -13.03 -13.56 -12.68
N ARG A 324 -13.63 -14.59 -12.07
CA ARG A 324 -13.71 -15.94 -12.64
C ARG A 324 -14.45 -15.94 -13.99
N GLU A 325 -15.52 -15.18 -14.11
CA GLU A 325 -16.27 -15.09 -15.39
C GLU A 325 -15.45 -14.41 -16.48
N ALA A 326 -14.72 -13.34 -16.15
CA ALA A 326 -13.81 -12.68 -17.08
C ALA A 326 -12.65 -13.60 -17.50
N ASP A 327 -12.07 -14.37 -16.57
CA ASP A 327 -11.05 -15.37 -16.86
C ASP A 327 -11.55 -16.50 -17.75
N HIS A 328 -12.77 -17.00 -17.49
CA HIS A 328 -13.41 -17.99 -18.37
C HIS A 328 -13.63 -17.44 -19.78
N ALA A 329 -14.05 -16.18 -19.88
CA ALA A 329 -14.21 -15.51 -21.19
C ALA A 329 -12.84 -15.36 -21.90
N LEU A 330 -11.79 -14.94 -21.19
CA LEU A 330 -10.43 -14.87 -21.73
C LEU A 330 -9.93 -16.25 -22.21
N TYR A 331 -10.20 -17.29 -21.46
CA TYR A 331 -9.86 -18.64 -21.86
C TYR A 331 -10.60 -19.08 -23.13
N ARG A 332 -11.88 -18.74 -23.29
CA ARG A 332 -12.63 -18.96 -24.53
C ARG A 332 -12.01 -18.23 -25.71
N ALA A 333 -11.62 -16.95 -25.51
CA ALA A 333 -10.94 -16.15 -26.53
C ALA A 333 -9.65 -16.80 -27.00
N LYS A 334 -8.80 -17.26 -26.05
CA LYS A 334 -7.57 -17.99 -26.37
C LYS A 334 -7.83 -19.29 -27.13
N LYS A 335 -8.87 -20.04 -26.79
CA LYS A 335 -9.25 -21.26 -27.50
C LYS A 335 -9.84 -21.01 -28.89
N ARG A 336 -10.56 -19.90 -29.08
CA ARG A 336 -11.19 -19.55 -30.38
C ARG A 336 -10.17 -19.12 -31.45
N GLY A 337 -8.91 -19.04 -31.12
CA GLY A 337 -7.83 -18.69 -32.07
C GLY A 337 -7.04 -17.46 -31.67
N ARG A 338 -7.27 -16.92 -30.50
CA ARG A 338 -6.63 -15.69 -29.99
C ARG A 338 -7.01 -14.45 -30.79
N ASN A 339 -6.39 -13.30 -30.46
CA ASN A 339 -6.67 -12.02 -31.13
C ASN A 339 -8.19 -11.73 -31.24
N CYS A 340 -8.93 -12.02 -30.22
CA CYS A 340 -10.39 -11.81 -30.18
C CYS A 340 -10.87 -11.50 -28.76
N ILE A 341 -12.11 -11.07 -28.68
CA ILE A 341 -12.82 -10.80 -27.44
C ILE A 341 -13.91 -11.86 -27.22
N GLU A 342 -14.13 -12.21 -25.97
CA GLU A 342 -15.24 -13.05 -25.52
C GLU A 342 -15.87 -12.45 -24.26
N GLY A 343 -17.21 -12.61 -24.10
CA GLY A 343 -17.92 -12.11 -22.93
C GLY A 343 -19.31 -12.67 -22.73
#